data_4a13bf0517ae46c96025c49eeac41f78
#
_entry.id   4a13bf0517ae46c96025c49eeac41f78
#
_cell.length_a   1.000
_cell.length_b   1.000
_cell.length_c   1.000
_cell.angle_alpha   90.00
_cell.angle_beta   90.00
_cell.angle_gamma   90.00
#
_symmetry.space_group_name_H-M   'P 1'
#
loop_
_entity.id
_entity.type
_entity.pdbx_description
1 polymer ?
#
loop_
_entity_poly.entity_id
_entity_poly.type
_entity_poly.pdbx_seq_one_letter_code
_entity_poly.pdbx_strand_id
1 'polypeptide(L)'
;QNNLTEAEARLALCKAEEVNASNNLSYTEVRSPVNGVASMIPYRVGALVSSSIAQPLVTVSDDSRVYAYFSMAENQMLDMIKQYGSLDNAMRQMPEVELIMSNGDVYEHTGKINAISGTISESTGAVSIRAVFNNRNHLLRNGGSGTIIIPVERKNAMIIPQTATYELQDRVFVYKVVDGKASSTEILISPQNNGTEYIVEKGLNVGDVIIAEGAGLIKEGTQITSKTEEAE
;
A
#
# COMPACT_ATOMS: atom_id res chain seq x y z
N GLN A 1 -23.94 -52.26 42.52
CA GLN A 1 -23.59 -50.84 42.16
C GLN A 1 -22.11 -50.58 42.27
N ASN A 2 -21.41 -51.06 43.33
CA ASN A 2 -19.95 -50.76 43.48
C ASN A 2 -19.08 -51.34 42.36
N ASN A 3 -19.39 -52.57 41.88
CA ASN A 3 -18.63 -53.21 40.82
C ASN A 3 -18.74 -52.46 39.46
N LEU A 4 -19.92 -51.86 39.20
CA LEU A 4 -20.11 -51.06 37.98
C LEU A 4 -19.27 -49.76 38.03
N THR A 5 -19.34 -49.06 39.18
CA THR A 5 -18.58 -47.83 39.40
C THR A 5 -17.08 -48.08 39.35
N GLU A 6 -16.59 -49.19 39.87
CA GLU A 6 -15.18 -49.57 39.78
C GLU A 6 -14.79 -49.91 38.35
N ALA A 7 -15.62 -50.59 37.58
CA ALA A 7 -15.36 -50.86 36.16
C ALA A 7 -15.33 -49.59 35.31
N GLU A 8 -16.24 -48.66 35.59
CA GLU A 8 -16.25 -47.33 34.92
C GLU A 8 -15.01 -46.51 35.26
N ALA A 9 -14.57 -46.53 36.53
CA ALA A 9 -13.33 -45.83 36.92
C ALA A 9 -12.09 -46.45 36.27
N ARG A 10 -12.03 -47.78 36.16
CA ARG A 10 -10.93 -48.44 35.41
C ARG A 10 -10.95 -48.12 33.94
N LEU A 11 -12.11 -48.11 33.32
CA LEU A 11 -12.26 -47.74 31.93
C LEU A 11 -11.78 -46.27 31.68
N ALA A 12 -12.15 -45.34 32.57
CA ALA A 12 -11.71 -43.96 32.51
C ALA A 12 -10.18 -43.83 32.64
N LEU A 13 -9.55 -44.60 33.56
CA LEU A 13 -8.12 -44.64 33.72
C LEU A 13 -7.42 -45.14 32.46
N CYS A 14 -7.83 -46.29 31.92
CA CYS A 14 -7.24 -46.86 30.70
C CYS A 14 -7.39 -45.90 29.50
N LYS A 15 -8.53 -45.21 29.37
CA LYS A 15 -8.72 -44.18 28.33
C LYS A 15 -7.78 -42.99 28.50
N ALA A 16 -7.53 -42.54 29.74
CA ALA A 16 -6.59 -41.48 30.02
C ALA A 16 -5.14 -41.88 29.66
N GLU A 17 -4.79 -43.13 29.98
CA GLU A 17 -3.46 -43.70 29.61
C GLU A 17 -3.30 -43.83 28.09
N GLU A 18 -4.33 -44.26 27.37
CA GLU A 18 -4.36 -44.32 25.90
C GLU A 18 -4.16 -42.95 25.30
N VAL A 19 -4.89 -41.90 25.76
CA VAL A 19 -4.76 -40.53 25.30
C VAL A 19 -3.34 -40.00 25.55
N ASN A 20 -2.78 -40.28 26.73
CA ASN A 20 -1.40 -39.87 27.04
C ASN A 20 -0.38 -40.56 26.13
N ALA A 21 -0.51 -41.84 25.87
CA ALA A 21 0.36 -42.59 24.98
C ALA A 21 0.22 -42.09 23.52
N SER A 22 -0.99 -41.81 23.07
CA SER A 22 -1.30 -41.28 21.77
C SER A 22 -0.70 -39.86 21.59
N ASN A 23 -0.80 -39.00 22.60
CA ASN A 23 -0.18 -37.67 22.59
C ASN A 23 1.34 -37.79 22.51
N ASN A 24 1.96 -38.68 23.29
CA ASN A 24 3.40 -38.90 23.22
C ASN A 24 3.86 -39.38 21.82
N LEU A 25 3.08 -40.28 21.21
CA LEU A 25 3.33 -40.72 19.84
C LEU A 25 3.19 -39.58 18.84
N SER A 26 2.21 -38.70 19.02
CA SER A 26 1.98 -37.58 18.11
C SER A 26 3.18 -36.60 18.04
N TYR A 27 3.93 -36.48 19.13
CA TYR A 27 5.16 -35.65 19.15
C TYR A 27 6.32 -36.25 18.37
N THR A 28 6.26 -37.52 17.99
CA THR A 28 7.31 -38.11 17.15
C THR A 28 7.12 -37.78 15.67
N GLU A 29 5.96 -37.28 15.28
CA GLU A 29 5.63 -36.85 13.93
C GLU A 29 5.27 -35.36 13.91
N VAL A 30 6.19 -34.52 13.47
CA VAL A 30 5.98 -33.06 13.41
C VAL A 30 5.27 -32.70 12.11
N ARG A 31 4.06 -32.18 12.23
CA ARG A 31 3.23 -31.74 11.11
C ARG A 31 2.98 -30.24 11.18
N SER A 32 2.89 -29.60 10.00
CA SER A 32 2.49 -28.19 9.91
C SER A 32 0.99 -28.04 10.23
N PRO A 33 0.61 -27.10 11.10
CA PRO A 33 -0.80 -26.79 11.38
C PRO A 33 -1.47 -25.96 10.27
N VAL A 34 -0.66 -25.41 9.33
CA VAL A 34 -1.12 -24.54 8.23
C VAL A 34 -0.56 -25.03 6.91
N ASN A 35 -1.30 -24.77 5.82
CA ASN A 35 -0.79 -24.93 4.48
C ASN A 35 0.07 -23.73 4.12
N GLY A 36 1.22 -23.97 3.52
CA GLY A 36 2.11 -22.86 3.16
C GLY A 36 3.49 -23.32 2.74
N VAL A 37 4.41 -22.36 2.63
CA VAL A 37 5.80 -22.60 2.24
C VAL A 37 6.66 -22.74 3.48
N ALA A 38 7.40 -23.85 3.56
CA ALA A 38 8.35 -24.10 4.64
C ALA A 38 9.64 -23.29 4.39
N SER A 39 10.14 -22.67 5.45
CA SER A 39 11.45 -22.02 5.42
C SER A 39 12.57 -23.08 5.37
N MET A 40 13.81 -22.61 5.23
CA MET A 40 14.97 -23.48 5.32
C MET A 40 15.00 -24.16 6.70
N ILE A 41 15.19 -25.49 6.70
CA ILE A 41 15.28 -26.29 7.93
C ILE A 41 16.73 -26.19 8.47
N PRO A 42 16.92 -25.58 9.64
CA PRO A 42 18.27 -25.40 10.19
C PRO A 42 18.90 -26.69 10.74
N TYR A 43 18.06 -27.68 11.06
CA TYR A 43 18.50 -28.95 11.68
C TYR A 43 18.70 -30.03 10.63
N ARG A 44 19.75 -30.85 10.82
CA ARG A 44 20.04 -32.02 9.99
C ARG A 44 19.62 -33.29 10.68
N VAL A 45 19.48 -34.37 9.91
CA VAL A 45 19.21 -35.71 10.46
C VAL A 45 20.33 -36.06 11.46
N GLY A 46 19.93 -36.51 12.66
CA GLY A 46 20.80 -36.81 13.79
C GLY A 46 21.01 -35.64 14.76
N ALA A 47 20.45 -34.45 14.49
CA ALA A 47 20.49 -33.36 15.45
C ALA A 47 19.54 -33.65 16.64
N LEU A 48 20.04 -33.36 17.85
CA LEU A 48 19.20 -33.46 19.06
C LEU A 48 18.24 -32.26 19.10
N VAL A 49 16.96 -32.55 19.15
CA VAL A 49 15.90 -31.54 19.30
C VAL A 49 15.12 -31.79 20.58
N SER A 50 14.71 -30.71 21.24
CA SER A 50 13.92 -30.76 22.47
C SER A 50 12.99 -29.56 22.56
N SER A 51 12.07 -29.57 23.51
CA SER A 51 11.16 -28.44 23.75
C SER A 51 11.85 -27.16 24.20
N SER A 52 13.12 -27.21 24.55
CA SER A 52 13.93 -26.06 25.03
C SER A 52 14.84 -25.45 23.98
N ILE A 53 14.75 -25.87 22.70
CA ILE A 53 15.56 -25.27 21.63
C ILE A 53 15.13 -23.84 21.36
N ALA A 54 16.12 -22.93 21.18
CA ALA A 54 15.88 -21.52 20.98
C ALA A 54 15.27 -21.19 19.59
N GLN A 55 15.55 -22.03 18.59
CA GLN A 55 15.07 -21.83 17.22
C GLN A 55 14.01 -22.89 16.86
N PRO A 56 12.95 -22.52 16.14
CA PRO A 56 11.96 -23.46 15.68
C PRO A 56 12.58 -24.49 14.71
N LEU A 57 12.02 -25.69 14.66
CA LEU A 57 12.43 -26.74 13.72
C LEU A 57 12.28 -26.30 12.27
N VAL A 58 11.17 -25.66 11.98
CA VAL A 58 10.81 -25.10 10.68
C VAL A 58 9.76 -24.03 10.90
N THR A 59 9.81 -22.97 10.10
CA THR A 59 8.76 -21.98 10.03
C THR A 59 7.98 -22.20 8.74
N VAL A 60 6.66 -22.35 8.85
CA VAL A 60 5.75 -22.46 7.71
C VAL A 60 4.94 -21.17 7.63
N SER A 61 4.99 -20.51 6.47
CA SER A 61 4.25 -19.29 6.22
C SER A 61 3.13 -19.56 5.21
N ASP A 62 1.89 -19.21 5.58
CA ASP A 62 0.80 -19.11 4.61
C ASP A 62 1.00 -17.82 3.81
N ASP A 63 1.43 -17.97 2.57
CA ASP A 63 1.72 -16.89 1.64
C ASP A 63 0.61 -16.70 0.58
N SER A 64 -0.53 -17.33 0.76
CA SER A 64 -1.71 -17.17 -0.12
C SER A 64 -2.21 -15.72 -0.16
N ARG A 65 -2.02 -14.99 0.95
CA ARG A 65 -2.29 -13.56 1.08
C ARG A 65 -1.14 -12.88 1.76
N VAL A 66 -0.70 -11.76 1.18
CA VAL A 66 0.41 -10.96 1.72
C VAL A 66 -0.10 -9.64 2.23
N TYR A 67 0.42 -9.22 3.37
CA TYR A 67 0.12 -7.94 3.99
C TYR A 67 1.26 -6.96 3.70
N ALA A 68 0.93 -5.87 3.01
CA ALA A 68 1.85 -4.76 2.82
C ALA A 68 1.60 -3.70 3.89
N TYR A 69 2.64 -3.34 4.63
CA TYR A 69 2.61 -2.28 5.63
C TYR A 69 3.30 -1.04 5.07
N PHE A 70 2.64 0.07 5.11
CA PHE A 70 3.18 1.35 4.68
C PHE A 70 2.74 2.47 5.62
N SER A 71 3.43 3.60 5.57
CA SER A 71 3.15 4.74 6.43
C SER A 71 2.58 5.90 5.62
N MET A 72 1.62 6.59 6.20
CA MET A 72 1.02 7.81 5.67
C MET A 72 1.25 8.95 6.67
N ALA A 73 1.63 10.12 6.20
CA ALA A 73 1.81 11.29 7.06
C ALA A 73 0.47 11.75 7.66
N GLU A 74 0.50 12.32 8.86
CA GLU A 74 -0.70 12.77 9.58
C GLU A 74 -1.55 13.76 8.77
N ASN A 75 -0.93 14.71 8.05
CA ASN A 75 -1.64 15.66 7.22
C ASN A 75 -2.46 14.98 6.11
N GLN A 76 -1.90 13.96 5.46
CA GLN A 76 -2.60 13.18 4.45
C GLN A 76 -3.76 12.38 5.05
N MET A 77 -3.58 11.83 6.26
CA MET A 77 -4.65 11.16 6.98
C MET A 77 -5.80 12.13 7.32
N LEU A 78 -5.48 13.35 7.78
CA LEU A 78 -6.48 14.37 8.07
C LEU A 78 -7.26 14.80 6.82
N ASP A 79 -6.59 14.93 5.68
CA ASP A 79 -7.25 15.23 4.40
C ASP A 79 -8.15 14.07 3.95
N MET A 80 -7.71 12.83 4.15
CA MET A 80 -8.53 11.64 3.91
C MET A 80 -9.79 11.63 4.81
N ILE A 81 -9.65 11.96 6.10
CA ILE A 81 -10.80 12.05 7.02
C ILE A 81 -11.78 13.15 6.56
N LYS A 82 -11.28 14.30 6.11
CA LYS A 82 -12.14 15.37 5.56
C LYS A 82 -12.90 14.91 4.32
N GLN A 83 -12.25 14.12 3.46
CA GLN A 83 -12.86 13.64 2.21
C GLN A 83 -13.91 12.57 2.44
N TYR A 84 -13.64 11.59 3.33
CA TYR A 84 -14.50 10.42 3.55
C TYR A 84 -15.35 10.49 4.83
N GLY A 85 -15.14 11.51 5.66
CA GLY A 85 -15.87 11.74 6.93
C GLY A 85 -15.33 10.95 8.11
N SER A 86 -14.75 9.76 7.90
CA SER A 86 -14.13 8.94 8.93
C SER A 86 -13.13 7.94 8.34
N LEU A 87 -12.22 7.40 9.18
CA LEU A 87 -11.27 6.35 8.75
C LEU A 87 -11.98 5.08 8.32
N ASP A 88 -13.06 4.69 9.00
CA ASP A 88 -13.83 3.49 8.63
C ASP A 88 -14.51 3.65 7.27
N ASN A 89 -15.04 4.83 6.98
CA ASN A 89 -15.60 5.12 5.67
C ASN A 89 -14.51 5.16 4.59
N ALA A 90 -13.35 5.74 4.89
CA ALA A 90 -12.21 5.73 4.00
C ALA A 90 -11.81 4.29 3.64
N MET A 91 -11.64 3.40 4.62
CA MET A 91 -11.30 1.98 4.36
C MET A 91 -12.32 1.27 3.46
N ARG A 92 -13.59 1.66 3.49
CA ARG A 92 -14.66 1.05 2.68
C ARG A 92 -14.78 1.63 1.28
N GLN A 93 -14.48 2.92 1.13
CA GLN A 93 -14.73 3.68 -0.10
C GLN A 93 -13.45 3.98 -0.88
N MET A 94 -12.28 3.83 -0.27
CA MET A 94 -11.01 3.98 -0.98
C MET A 94 -10.90 2.95 -2.10
N PRO A 95 -10.35 3.37 -3.25
CA PRO A 95 -10.06 2.45 -4.33
C PRO A 95 -9.03 1.41 -3.89
N GLU A 96 -8.96 0.33 -4.65
CA GLU A 96 -7.93 -0.66 -4.48
C GLU A 96 -6.55 -0.05 -4.79
N VAL A 97 -5.54 -0.50 -4.06
CA VAL A 97 -4.18 0.02 -4.17
C VAL A 97 -3.35 -0.89 -5.08
N GLU A 98 -2.40 -0.29 -5.78
CA GLU A 98 -1.45 -1.01 -6.62
C GLU A 98 -0.11 -1.16 -5.90
N LEU A 99 0.59 -2.24 -6.20
CA LEU A 99 1.91 -2.53 -5.66
C LEU A 99 2.94 -2.53 -6.80
N ILE A 100 3.92 -1.65 -6.71
CA ILE A 100 5.13 -1.73 -7.52
C ILE A 100 6.16 -2.54 -6.73
N MET A 101 6.59 -3.65 -7.31
CA MET A 101 7.61 -4.52 -6.73
C MET A 101 9.00 -3.87 -6.79
N SER A 102 9.95 -4.44 -6.06
CA SER A 102 11.33 -3.91 -5.97
C SER A 102 12.09 -3.87 -7.31
N ASN A 103 11.65 -4.65 -8.30
CA ASN A 103 12.20 -4.65 -9.67
C ASN A 103 11.58 -3.56 -10.58
N GLY A 104 10.62 -2.78 -10.07
CA GLY A 104 9.91 -1.75 -10.82
C GLY A 104 8.64 -2.21 -11.53
N ASP A 105 8.34 -3.50 -11.54
CA ASP A 105 7.14 -4.03 -12.16
C ASP A 105 5.91 -3.81 -11.28
N VAL A 106 4.78 -3.50 -11.91
CA VAL A 106 3.49 -3.45 -11.23
C VAL A 106 2.99 -4.86 -10.97
N TYR A 107 2.61 -5.14 -9.72
CA TYR A 107 2.03 -6.42 -9.37
C TYR A 107 0.65 -6.61 -10.01
N GLU A 108 0.39 -7.80 -10.55
CA GLU A 108 -0.80 -8.12 -11.35
C GLU A 108 -2.13 -7.92 -10.60
N HIS A 109 -2.13 -8.14 -9.28
CA HIS A 109 -3.34 -8.04 -8.46
C HIS A 109 -3.31 -6.79 -7.60
N THR A 110 -4.44 -6.09 -7.57
CA THR A 110 -4.66 -4.95 -6.68
C THR A 110 -4.84 -5.41 -5.23
N GLY A 111 -4.53 -4.53 -4.32
CA GLY A 111 -4.67 -4.75 -2.88
C GLY A 111 -5.79 -3.90 -2.28
N LYS A 112 -6.33 -4.35 -1.15
CA LYS A 112 -7.34 -3.60 -0.41
C LYS A 112 -6.81 -3.19 0.95
N ILE A 113 -6.97 -1.92 1.30
CA ILE A 113 -6.67 -1.43 2.66
C ILE A 113 -7.64 -2.09 3.63
N ASN A 114 -7.12 -2.79 4.62
CA ASN A 114 -7.91 -3.54 5.59
C ASN A 114 -7.67 -3.13 7.03
N ALA A 115 -6.66 -2.31 7.29
CA ALA A 115 -6.43 -1.74 8.61
C ALA A 115 -5.68 -0.41 8.51
N ILE A 116 -6.05 0.53 9.35
CA ILE A 116 -5.36 1.81 9.58
C ILE A 116 -5.11 1.87 11.08
N SER A 117 -3.87 2.17 11.49
CA SER A 117 -3.54 2.32 12.92
C SER A 117 -4.35 3.46 13.53
N GLY A 118 -4.92 3.23 14.71
CA GLY A 118 -5.56 4.28 15.50
C GLY A 118 -4.58 5.21 16.23
N THR A 119 -3.26 4.96 16.10
CA THR A 119 -2.22 5.73 16.77
C THR A 119 -1.22 6.27 15.76
N ILE A 120 -0.77 7.48 15.99
CA ILE A 120 0.30 8.14 15.24
C ILE A 120 1.62 7.79 15.91
N SER A 121 2.63 7.43 15.14
CA SER A 121 3.98 7.22 15.65
C SER A 121 4.60 8.56 16.06
N GLU A 122 4.93 8.72 17.34
CA GLU A 122 5.53 9.95 17.85
C GLU A 122 6.89 10.26 17.21
N SER A 123 7.63 9.23 16.79
CA SER A 123 8.96 9.41 16.19
C SER A 123 8.91 9.86 14.72
N THR A 124 7.85 9.53 13.99
CA THR A 124 7.76 9.78 12.53
C THR A 124 6.60 10.68 12.13
N GLY A 125 5.64 10.97 13.03
CA GLY A 125 4.42 11.70 12.70
C GLY A 125 3.55 10.99 11.65
N ALA A 126 3.66 9.67 11.57
CA ALA A 126 3.00 8.89 10.54
C ALA A 126 2.06 7.82 11.12
N VAL A 127 1.03 7.48 10.36
CA VAL A 127 0.07 6.43 10.65
C VAL A 127 0.42 5.19 9.84
N SER A 128 0.43 4.03 10.47
CA SER A 128 0.67 2.77 9.80
C SER A 128 -0.62 2.26 9.16
N ILE A 129 -0.53 1.89 7.90
CA ILE A 129 -1.63 1.33 7.09
C ILE A 129 -1.24 -0.05 6.62
N ARG A 130 -2.23 -0.94 6.56
CA ARG A 130 -2.05 -2.30 6.05
C ARG A 130 -2.98 -2.54 4.88
N ALA A 131 -2.41 -2.95 3.76
CA ALA A 131 -3.15 -3.47 2.61
C ALA A 131 -2.95 -4.98 2.48
N VAL A 132 -3.97 -5.69 2.01
CA VAL A 132 -3.92 -7.12 1.73
C VAL A 132 -3.93 -7.36 0.23
N PHE A 133 -2.98 -8.16 -0.24
CA PHE A 133 -2.84 -8.58 -1.63
C PHE A 133 -3.05 -10.09 -1.74
N ASN A 134 -3.73 -10.50 -2.79
CA ASN A 134 -3.87 -11.91 -3.13
C ASN A 134 -2.57 -12.39 -3.79
N ASN A 135 -2.01 -13.51 -3.34
CA ASN A 135 -0.70 -13.98 -3.81
C ASN A 135 -0.80 -15.40 -4.37
N ARG A 136 -1.73 -15.62 -5.31
CA ARG A 136 -1.96 -16.94 -5.91
C ARG A 136 -0.73 -17.50 -6.63
N ASN A 137 0.09 -16.64 -7.19
CA ASN A 137 1.29 -17.01 -7.94
C ASN A 137 2.51 -17.18 -7.05
N HIS A 138 2.39 -17.01 -5.73
CA HIS A 138 3.46 -17.10 -4.73
C HIS A 138 4.69 -16.22 -5.08
N LEU A 139 4.45 -15.11 -5.82
CA LEU A 139 5.49 -14.19 -6.26
C LEU A 139 5.98 -13.30 -5.13
N LEU A 140 5.04 -12.82 -4.31
CA LEU A 140 5.35 -12.00 -3.15
C LEU A 140 5.83 -12.88 -1.99
N ARG A 141 6.90 -12.44 -1.33
CA ARG A 141 7.46 -13.16 -0.18
C ARG A 141 7.55 -12.27 1.04
N ASN A 142 7.48 -12.88 2.21
CA ASN A 142 7.66 -12.18 3.46
C ASN A 142 9.06 -11.53 3.52
N GLY A 143 9.11 -10.27 3.97
CA GLY A 143 10.33 -9.46 4.01
C GLY A 143 10.66 -8.73 2.70
N GLY A 144 9.85 -8.90 1.65
CA GLY A 144 9.97 -8.10 0.43
C GLY A 144 9.59 -6.64 0.66
N SER A 145 10.12 -5.76 -0.19
CA SER A 145 9.79 -4.32 -0.21
C SER A 145 9.21 -3.91 -1.56
N GLY A 146 8.46 -2.83 -1.56
CA GLY A 146 7.84 -2.28 -2.76
C GLY A 146 7.22 -0.91 -2.48
N THR A 147 6.61 -0.32 -3.49
CA THR A 147 5.92 0.96 -3.39
C THR A 147 4.43 0.76 -3.57
N ILE A 148 3.62 1.30 -2.66
CA ILE A 148 2.17 1.27 -2.77
C ILE A 148 1.71 2.55 -3.45
N ILE A 149 0.91 2.41 -4.52
CA ILE A 149 0.22 3.49 -5.19
C ILE A 149 -1.23 3.48 -4.73
N ILE A 150 -1.68 4.59 -4.18
CA ILE A 150 -3.08 4.81 -3.83
C ILE A 150 -3.66 5.70 -4.93
N PRO A 151 -4.48 5.18 -5.86
CA PRO A 151 -5.11 5.99 -6.88
C PRO A 151 -6.13 6.94 -6.23
N VAL A 152 -6.11 8.19 -6.63
CA VAL A 152 -7.06 9.21 -6.15
C VAL A 152 -7.84 9.71 -7.35
N GLU A 153 -9.14 9.48 -7.37
CA GLU A 153 -10.02 10.02 -8.42
C GLU A 153 -10.46 11.45 -8.04
N ARG A 154 -10.14 12.40 -8.88
CA ARG A 154 -10.65 13.77 -8.78
C ARG A 154 -11.51 14.10 -9.99
N LYS A 155 -12.80 14.30 -9.75
CA LYS A 155 -13.75 14.71 -10.81
C LYS A 155 -13.55 16.19 -11.15
N ASN A 156 -13.57 16.52 -12.44
CA ASN A 156 -13.43 17.89 -12.97
C ASN A 156 -12.08 18.56 -12.60
N ALA A 157 -11.03 17.78 -12.46
CA ALA A 157 -9.69 18.32 -12.22
C ALA A 157 -9.16 18.98 -13.51
N MET A 158 -8.64 20.20 -13.39
CA MET A 158 -7.89 20.84 -14.46
C MET A 158 -6.44 20.37 -14.39
N ILE A 159 -5.96 19.75 -15.46
CA ILE A 159 -4.63 19.18 -15.54
C ILE A 159 -3.82 19.94 -16.56
N ILE A 160 -2.60 20.31 -16.22
CA ILE A 160 -1.64 20.95 -17.12
C ILE A 160 -0.30 20.22 -17.07
N PRO A 161 0.45 20.18 -18.17
CA PRO A 161 1.79 19.60 -18.13
C PRO A 161 2.73 20.47 -17.25
N GLN A 162 3.62 19.82 -16.53
CA GLN A 162 4.60 20.52 -15.70
C GLN A 162 5.50 21.44 -16.51
N THR A 163 5.77 21.10 -17.79
CA THR A 163 6.54 21.93 -18.72
C THR A 163 5.89 23.28 -19.05
N ALA A 164 4.58 23.41 -18.83
CA ALA A 164 3.83 24.65 -18.99
C ALA A 164 4.02 25.64 -17.84
N THR A 165 4.68 25.21 -16.77
CA THR A 165 4.83 26.00 -15.54
C THR A 165 6.26 26.48 -15.34
N TYR A 166 6.41 27.53 -14.57
CA TYR A 166 7.70 27.96 -14.04
C TYR A 166 7.53 28.44 -12.59
N GLU A 167 8.57 28.24 -11.81
CA GLU A 167 8.59 28.59 -10.40
C GLU A 167 9.35 29.88 -10.15
N LEU A 168 8.76 30.75 -9.36
CA LEU A 168 9.39 31.99 -8.91
C LEU A 168 9.03 32.22 -7.43
N GLN A 169 10.04 32.27 -6.56
CA GLN A 169 9.88 32.53 -5.10
C GLN A 169 8.84 31.60 -4.45
N ASP A 170 9.01 30.28 -4.61
CA ASP A 170 8.11 29.23 -4.08
C ASP A 170 6.66 29.29 -4.58
N ARG A 171 6.40 30.00 -5.67
CA ARG A 171 5.11 30.09 -6.32
C ARG A 171 5.18 29.57 -7.74
N VAL A 172 4.12 28.94 -8.18
CA VAL A 172 4.03 28.36 -9.53
C VAL A 172 3.20 29.29 -10.41
N PHE A 173 3.74 29.55 -11.60
CA PHE A 173 3.14 30.42 -12.59
C PHE A 173 2.99 29.70 -13.92
N VAL A 174 2.02 30.15 -14.71
CA VAL A 174 1.86 29.81 -16.12
C VAL A 174 1.76 31.07 -16.95
N TYR A 175 2.09 30.98 -18.23
CA TYR A 175 1.78 32.04 -19.17
C TYR A 175 0.46 31.76 -19.87
N LYS A 176 -0.54 32.64 -19.65
CA LYS A 176 -1.80 32.69 -20.41
C LYS A 176 -1.62 33.54 -21.65
N VAL A 177 -2.22 33.14 -22.74
CA VAL A 177 -2.27 33.97 -23.94
C VAL A 177 -3.50 34.89 -23.86
N VAL A 178 -3.26 36.19 -23.65
CA VAL A 178 -4.30 37.22 -23.60
C VAL A 178 -3.99 38.24 -24.70
N ASP A 179 -4.92 38.47 -25.61
CA ASP A 179 -4.77 39.37 -26.75
C ASP A 179 -3.49 39.12 -27.58
N GLY A 180 -3.13 37.84 -27.74
CA GLY A 180 -1.93 37.42 -28.47
C GLY A 180 -0.59 37.68 -27.75
N LYS A 181 -0.63 38.00 -26.48
CA LYS A 181 0.56 38.23 -25.63
C LYS A 181 0.59 37.26 -24.46
N ALA A 182 1.80 36.89 -24.04
CA ALA A 182 2.02 36.11 -22.84
C ALA A 182 1.77 36.96 -21.58
N SER A 183 0.88 36.51 -20.72
CA SER A 183 0.59 37.12 -19.43
C SER A 183 0.85 36.10 -18.30
N SER A 184 1.74 36.47 -17.40
CA SER A 184 2.10 35.66 -16.23
C SER A 184 0.89 35.58 -15.27
N THR A 185 0.49 34.36 -14.91
CA THR A 185 -0.61 34.10 -14.00
C THR A 185 -0.17 33.12 -12.92
N GLU A 186 -0.31 33.52 -11.66
CA GLU A 186 -0.04 32.64 -10.53
C GLU A 186 -1.14 31.56 -10.44
N ILE A 187 -0.71 30.32 -10.26
CA ILE A 187 -1.60 29.18 -10.08
C ILE A 187 -1.34 28.48 -8.76
N LEU A 188 -2.39 27.96 -8.17
CA LEU A 188 -2.30 27.05 -7.03
C LEU A 188 -2.42 25.63 -7.54
N ILE A 189 -1.38 24.84 -7.31
CA ILE A 189 -1.32 23.44 -7.70
C ILE A 189 -1.57 22.53 -6.50
N SER A 190 -2.15 21.37 -6.76
CA SER A 190 -2.27 20.33 -5.73
C SER A 190 -0.91 19.73 -5.41
N PRO A 191 -0.60 19.43 -4.14
CA PRO A 191 0.63 18.74 -3.75
C PRO A 191 0.71 17.30 -4.29
N GLN A 192 -0.43 16.74 -4.71
CA GLN A 192 -0.52 15.43 -5.31
C GLN A 192 -0.38 15.56 -6.83
N ASN A 193 0.69 15.01 -7.39
CA ASN A 193 0.95 14.98 -8.82
C ASN A 193 1.56 13.64 -9.23
N ASN A 194 1.59 13.36 -10.53
CA ASN A 194 2.19 12.14 -11.10
C ASN A 194 3.63 12.33 -11.57
N GLY A 195 4.24 13.50 -11.28
CA GLY A 195 5.60 13.86 -11.69
C GLY A 195 5.73 14.40 -13.11
N THR A 196 4.65 14.39 -13.91
CA THR A 196 4.62 14.93 -15.29
C THR A 196 3.57 16.01 -15.47
N GLU A 197 2.53 15.99 -14.66
CA GLU A 197 1.37 16.88 -14.75
C GLU A 197 1.03 17.45 -13.39
N TYR A 198 0.51 18.66 -13.37
CA TYR A 198 -0.03 19.33 -12.20
C TYR A 198 -1.54 19.44 -12.27
N ILE A 199 -2.18 19.19 -11.13
CA ILE A 199 -3.60 19.49 -10.93
C ILE A 199 -3.70 20.92 -10.44
N VAL A 200 -4.39 21.78 -11.22
CA VAL A 200 -4.59 23.19 -10.88
C VAL A 200 -5.84 23.34 -10.04
N GLU A 201 -5.70 23.91 -8.85
CA GLU A 201 -6.81 24.20 -7.94
C GLU A 201 -7.39 25.60 -8.14
N LYS A 202 -6.52 26.58 -8.48
CA LYS A 202 -6.91 27.99 -8.72
C LYS A 202 -5.97 28.66 -9.71
N GLY A 203 -6.43 29.73 -10.34
CA GLY A 203 -5.65 30.60 -11.21
C GLY A 203 -5.92 30.42 -12.70
N LEU A 204 -6.54 29.29 -13.10
CA LEU A 204 -6.96 29.03 -14.47
C LEU A 204 -8.47 28.78 -14.56
N ASN A 205 -9.04 29.07 -15.69
CA ASN A 205 -10.42 28.74 -16.03
C ASN A 205 -10.45 27.83 -17.27
N VAL A 206 -11.51 27.05 -17.38
CA VAL A 206 -11.74 26.22 -18.59
C VAL A 206 -11.88 27.12 -19.80
N GLY A 207 -11.06 26.88 -20.83
CA GLY A 207 -10.99 27.70 -22.04
C GLY A 207 -9.82 28.69 -22.07
N ASP A 208 -9.07 28.85 -20.97
CA ASP A 208 -7.85 29.62 -20.99
C ASP A 208 -6.80 28.93 -21.88
N VAL A 209 -6.15 29.68 -22.74
CA VAL A 209 -5.04 29.22 -23.59
C VAL A 209 -3.74 29.46 -22.83
N ILE A 210 -2.97 28.41 -22.61
CA ILE A 210 -1.68 28.48 -21.93
C ILE A 210 -0.53 28.05 -22.84
N ILE A 211 0.67 28.46 -22.51
CA ILE A 211 1.89 28.02 -23.21
C ILE A 211 2.33 26.69 -22.62
N ALA A 212 2.24 25.61 -23.40
CA ALA A 212 2.48 24.24 -22.93
C ALA A 212 3.97 23.92 -22.74
N GLU A 213 4.85 24.54 -23.53
CA GLU A 213 6.30 24.30 -23.48
C GLU A 213 7.08 25.60 -23.56
N GLY A 214 8.23 25.65 -22.89
CA GLY A 214 9.13 26.79 -22.94
C GLY A 214 8.76 27.96 -22.03
N ALA A 215 7.86 27.76 -21.06
CA ALA A 215 7.42 28.77 -20.11
C ALA A 215 8.61 29.51 -19.42
N GLY A 216 9.69 28.79 -19.09
CA GLY A 216 10.89 29.38 -18.48
C GLY A 216 11.74 30.29 -19.39
N LEU A 217 11.49 30.28 -20.69
CA LEU A 217 12.26 31.07 -21.69
C LEU A 217 11.53 32.35 -22.14
N ILE A 218 10.26 32.47 -21.81
CA ILE A 218 9.38 33.56 -22.25
C ILE A 218 9.32 34.64 -21.18
N LYS A 219 9.16 35.88 -21.63
CA LYS A 219 8.96 37.04 -20.74
C LYS A 219 7.53 37.56 -20.88
N GLU A 220 7.04 38.17 -19.81
CA GLU A 220 5.76 38.84 -19.82
C GLU A 220 5.62 39.84 -20.97
N GLY A 221 4.49 39.84 -21.65
CA GLY A 221 4.24 40.72 -22.80
C GLY A 221 4.81 40.23 -24.13
N THR A 222 5.51 39.07 -24.17
CA THR A 222 6.02 38.51 -25.43
C THR A 222 4.83 38.17 -26.35
N GLN A 223 4.95 38.61 -27.62
CA GLN A 223 3.92 38.32 -28.61
C GLN A 223 3.97 36.87 -29.03
N ILE A 224 2.85 36.16 -28.86
CA ILE A 224 2.73 34.74 -29.14
C ILE A 224 1.97 34.56 -30.46
N THR A 225 2.62 33.91 -31.40
CA THR A 225 1.95 33.47 -32.64
C THR A 225 1.64 31.99 -32.50
N SER A 226 0.38 31.62 -32.44
CA SER A 226 0.00 30.19 -32.38
C SER A 226 0.34 29.53 -33.71
N LYS A 227 1.16 28.48 -33.66
CA LYS A 227 1.29 27.54 -34.76
C LYS A 227 0.20 26.51 -34.58
N THR A 228 -0.87 26.60 -35.35
CA THR A 228 -1.90 25.55 -35.38
C THR A 228 -1.29 24.37 -36.10
N GLU A 229 -0.93 23.31 -35.39
CA GLU A 229 -0.72 22.00 -35.99
C GLU A 229 -2.09 21.47 -36.32
N GLU A 230 -2.44 21.42 -37.60
CA GLU A 230 -3.55 20.62 -38.08
C GLU A 230 -3.15 19.16 -37.88
N ALA A 231 -3.89 18.45 -37.02
CA ALA A 231 -3.76 17.02 -36.85
C ALA A 231 -4.19 16.35 -38.17
N GLU A 232 -3.26 15.63 -38.81
CA GLU A 232 -3.55 14.62 -39.83
C GLU A 232 -4.15 13.36 -39.22
#